data_e409f747b85b0bc2f5b8dbc0791c251e
#
_entry.id   e409f747b85b0bc2f5b8dbc0791c251e
#
_cell.length_a   1.000
_cell.length_b   1.000
_cell.length_c   1.000
_cell.angle_alpha   90.00
_cell.angle_beta   90.00
_cell.angle_gamma   90.00
#
_symmetry.space_group_name_H-M   'P 1'
#
loop_
_entity.id
_entity.type
_entity.pdbx_description
1 polymer ?
#
loop_
_entity_poly.entity_id
_entity_poly.type
_entity_poly.pdbx_seq_one_letter_code
_entity_poly.pdbx_strand_id
1 'polypeptide(L)'
;MKDSVKHCLFDAAHGCGDEAVRAGAMQDPAAITGTHYADRVRQVVDYLKYYAPKAKITLVGYQEMVPPSGGELCTNVAGQQARKADAPALVQAINNIDRAQREAAEQLKLGFIDLKTASAGHSSCSADPWVNGVGDARATMMGGVWHPSVHAEEITGDIIAQYVRQ
;
A
#
# COMPACT_ATOMS: atom_id res chain seq x y z
N MET A 1 -3.24 6.55 6.02
CA MET A 1 -3.82 5.24 5.65
C MET A 1 -4.28 4.43 6.86
N LYS A 2 -3.46 4.23 7.91
CA LYS A 2 -3.85 3.48 9.12
C LYS A 2 -5.15 3.99 9.76
N ASP A 3 -5.33 5.30 9.87
CA ASP A 3 -6.53 5.89 10.44
C ASP A 3 -7.74 5.72 9.52
N SER A 4 -7.58 5.84 8.21
CA SER A 4 -8.65 5.59 7.24
C SER A 4 -9.14 4.13 7.27
N VAL A 5 -8.23 3.15 7.42
CA VAL A 5 -8.60 1.74 7.62
C VAL A 5 -9.37 1.55 8.92
N LYS A 6 -8.90 2.18 9.99
CA LYS A 6 -9.54 2.14 11.30
C LYS A 6 -10.96 2.71 11.26
N HIS A 7 -11.13 3.90 10.65
CA HIS A 7 -12.45 4.49 10.45
C HIS A 7 -13.36 3.59 9.61
N CYS A 8 -12.85 3.07 8.50
CA CYS A 8 -13.62 2.19 7.64
C CYS A 8 -14.13 0.93 8.35
N LEU A 9 -13.29 0.30 9.18
CA LEU A 9 -13.65 -0.96 9.83
C LEU A 9 -14.51 -0.77 11.10
N PHE A 10 -14.33 0.33 11.82
CA PHE A 10 -14.87 0.48 13.17
C PHE A 10 -15.80 1.70 13.34
N ASP A 11 -15.87 2.62 12.39
CA ASP A 11 -16.79 3.74 12.41
C ASP A 11 -18.05 3.41 11.59
N ALA A 12 -19.10 2.99 12.30
CA ALA A 12 -20.38 2.68 11.68
C ALA A 12 -21.13 3.93 11.18
N ALA A 13 -20.75 5.14 11.65
CA ALA A 13 -21.48 6.37 11.31
C ALA A 13 -21.16 6.88 9.90
N HIS A 14 -19.89 6.77 9.47
CA HIS A 14 -19.44 7.33 8.18
C HIS A 14 -19.10 6.25 7.14
N GLY A 15 -18.90 5.00 7.58
CA GLY A 15 -18.57 3.90 6.65
C GLY A 15 -17.24 4.07 5.94
N CYS A 16 -17.16 3.55 4.71
CA CYS A 16 -15.94 3.50 3.90
C CYS A 16 -16.14 4.05 2.47
N GLY A 17 -17.21 4.77 2.24
CA GLY A 17 -17.60 5.30 0.92
C GLY A 17 -17.42 6.81 0.80
N ASP A 18 -18.09 7.39 -0.19
CA ASP A 18 -18.03 8.82 -0.49
C ASP A 18 -18.49 9.72 0.67
N GLU A 19 -19.35 9.21 1.56
CA GLU A 19 -19.79 9.95 2.73
C GLU A 19 -18.63 10.15 3.73
N ALA A 20 -17.81 9.12 3.94
CA ALA A 20 -16.61 9.23 4.77
C ALA A 20 -15.58 10.22 4.18
N VAL A 21 -15.46 10.26 2.84
CA VAL A 21 -14.63 11.25 2.15
C VAL A 21 -15.17 12.65 2.36
N ARG A 22 -16.46 12.88 2.15
CA ARG A 22 -17.11 14.19 2.35
C ARG A 22 -17.04 14.67 3.79
N ALA A 23 -17.11 13.78 4.75
CA ALA A 23 -16.98 14.08 6.17
C ALA A 23 -15.51 14.30 6.61
N GLY A 24 -14.53 14.12 5.73
CA GLY A 24 -13.11 14.23 6.05
C GLY A 24 -12.58 13.07 6.90
N ALA A 25 -13.35 12.00 7.10
CA ALA A 25 -12.94 10.80 7.80
C ALA A 25 -11.98 9.93 6.96
N MET A 26 -12.03 10.10 5.64
CA MET A 26 -11.14 9.44 4.69
C MET A 26 -10.56 10.44 3.70
N GLN A 27 -9.34 10.15 3.22
CA GLN A 27 -8.74 10.92 2.15
C GLN A 27 -9.49 10.66 0.84
N ASP A 28 -9.73 11.72 0.06
CA ASP A 28 -10.31 11.62 -1.28
C ASP A 28 -9.37 10.80 -2.20
N PRO A 29 -9.82 9.65 -2.72
CA PRO A 29 -9.03 8.86 -3.65
C PRO A 29 -8.59 9.64 -4.90
N ALA A 30 -9.40 10.60 -5.36
CA ALA A 30 -9.08 11.42 -6.53
C ALA A 30 -7.90 12.37 -6.30
N ALA A 31 -7.63 12.74 -5.05
CA ALA A 31 -6.47 13.57 -4.70
C ALA A 31 -5.13 12.79 -4.71
N ILE A 32 -5.18 11.46 -4.81
CA ILE A 32 -3.99 10.60 -4.84
C ILE A 32 -3.51 10.47 -6.28
N THR A 33 -2.59 11.35 -6.69
CA THR A 33 -2.04 11.42 -8.06
C THR A 33 -0.52 11.25 -8.05
N GLY A 34 0.03 10.82 -9.19
CA GLY A 34 1.48 10.71 -9.39
C GLY A 34 2.21 12.05 -9.21
N THR A 35 1.62 13.13 -9.69
CA THR A 35 2.18 14.49 -9.52
C THR A 35 2.26 14.87 -8.04
N HIS A 36 1.17 14.66 -7.30
CA HIS A 36 1.16 14.97 -5.87
C HIS A 36 2.18 14.12 -5.09
N TYR A 37 2.32 12.84 -5.46
CA TYR A 37 3.33 11.98 -4.85
C TYR A 37 4.75 12.41 -5.24
N ALA A 38 4.99 12.72 -6.52
CA ALA A 38 6.28 13.20 -7.00
C ALA A 38 6.71 14.49 -6.30
N ASP A 39 5.81 15.44 -6.12
CA ASP A 39 6.11 16.71 -5.44
C ASP A 39 6.52 16.50 -3.98
N ARG A 40 5.90 15.55 -3.29
CA ARG A 40 6.26 15.21 -1.90
C ARG A 40 7.64 14.61 -1.75
N VAL A 41 8.09 13.80 -2.71
CA VAL A 41 9.38 13.11 -2.62
C VAL A 41 10.49 13.84 -3.37
N ARG A 42 10.15 14.81 -4.23
CA ARG A 42 11.09 15.54 -5.11
C ARG A 42 12.28 16.10 -4.35
N GLN A 43 12.04 16.80 -3.24
CA GLN A 43 13.12 17.43 -2.47
C GLN A 43 14.15 16.41 -1.96
N VAL A 44 13.68 15.25 -1.51
CA VAL A 44 14.58 14.16 -1.06
C VAL A 44 15.34 13.57 -2.25
N VAL A 45 14.67 13.37 -3.37
CA VAL A 45 15.29 12.87 -4.60
C VAL A 45 16.35 13.82 -5.11
N ASP A 46 16.08 15.12 -5.14
CA ASP A 46 17.02 16.14 -5.60
C ASP A 46 18.23 16.23 -4.67
N TYR A 47 18.01 16.13 -3.35
CA TYR A 47 19.09 16.04 -2.36
C TYR A 47 19.98 14.82 -2.61
N LEU A 48 19.40 13.65 -2.82
CA LEU A 48 20.15 12.44 -3.10
C LEU A 48 20.95 12.55 -4.41
N LYS A 49 20.36 13.09 -5.47
CA LYS A 49 21.03 13.32 -6.75
C LYS A 49 22.20 14.30 -6.63
N TYR A 50 22.08 15.30 -5.78
CA TYR A 50 23.13 16.27 -5.54
C TYR A 50 24.36 15.66 -4.83
N TYR A 51 24.13 14.90 -3.75
CA TYR A 51 25.22 14.33 -2.96
C TYR A 51 25.75 13.00 -3.50
N ALA A 52 24.93 12.26 -4.23
CA ALA A 52 25.27 10.97 -4.80
C ALA A 52 24.87 10.89 -6.29
N PRO A 53 25.48 11.71 -7.18
CA PRO A 53 25.04 11.86 -8.57
C PRO A 53 25.14 10.59 -9.41
N LYS A 54 25.90 9.59 -8.95
CA LYS A 54 26.02 8.28 -9.61
C LYS A 54 25.09 7.21 -9.01
N ALA A 55 24.34 7.52 -7.95
CA ALA A 55 23.45 6.56 -7.31
C ALA A 55 22.22 6.28 -8.20
N LYS A 56 21.88 5.02 -8.32
CA LYS A 56 20.60 4.62 -8.89
C LYS A 56 19.52 4.74 -7.79
N ILE A 57 18.60 5.67 -7.96
CA ILE A 57 17.48 5.86 -7.02
C ILE A 57 16.28 5.08 -7.54
N THR A 58 15.68 4.27 -6.69
CA THR A 58 14.54 3.43 -7.04
C THR A 58 13.44 3.57 -5.99
N LEU A 59 12.21 3.80 -6.43
CA LEU A 59 11.05 3.66 -5.57
C LEU A 59 10.64 2.18 -5.51
N VAL A 60 10.34 1.73 -4.32
CA VAL A 60 9.80 0.39 -4.10
C VAL A 60 8.31 0.54 -3.86
N GLY A 61 7.50 -0.07 -4.71
CA GLY A 61 6.05 -0.12 -4.56
C GLY A 61 5.65 -0.94 -3.33
N TYR A 62 4.36 -0.99 -3.06
CA TYR A 62 3.82 -1.81 -1.99
C TYR A 62 3.15 -3.06 -2.57
N GLN A 63 3.11 -4.13 -1.80
CA GLN A 63 2.44 -5.37 -2.19
C GLN A 63 0.93 -5.19 -2.35
N GLU A 64 0.25 -6.16 -2.94
CA GLU A 64 -1.21 -6.16 -3.08
C GLU A 64 -1.87 -6.24 -1.71
N MET A 65 -2.32 -5.10 -1.19
CA MET A 65 -2.98 -5.02 0.12
C MET A 65 -4.46 -5.37 0.05
N VAL A 66 -5.12 -4.98 -1.03
CA VAL A 66 -6.55 -5.15 -1.26
C VAL A 66 -6.76 -5.77 -2.63
N PRO A 67 -7.90 -6.43 -2.87
CA PRO A 67 -8.21 -6.94 -4.20
C PRO A 67 -8.10 -5.84 -5.27
N PRO A 68 -7.64 -6.17 -6.49
CA PRO A 68 -7.43 -5.17 -7.55
C PRO A 68 -8.74 -4.55 -8.06
N SER A 69 -9.86 -5.20 -7.81
CA SER A 69 -11.20 -4.74 -8.19
C SER A 69 -12.21 -5.02 -7.08
N GLY A 70 -13.35 -4.32 -7.15
CA GLY A 70 -14.40 -4.42 -6.14
C GLY A 70 -14.23 -3.40 -5.01
N GLY A 71 -15.07 -3.48 -4.01
CA GLY A 71 -15.08 -2.61 -2.82
C GLY A 71 -14.88 -3.41 -1.53
N GLU A 72 -14.34 -4.61 -1.61
CA GLU A 72 -14.18 -5.49 -0.46
C GLU A 72 -12.86 -5.21 0.26
N LEU A 73 -12.95 -5.05 1.57
CA LEU A 73 -11.81 -4.95 2.47
C LEU A 73 -11.86 -6.13 3.45
N CYS A 74 -10.76 -6.84 3.58
CA CYS A 74 -10.63 -7.91 4.55
C CYS A 74 -9.50 -7.64 5.53
N THR A 75 -9.65 -8.16 6.73
CA THR A 75 -8.56 -8.24 7.70
C THR A 75 -8.68 -9.55 8.46
N ASN A 76 -7.56 -10.17 8.74
CA ASN A 76 -7.53 -11.30 9.64
C ASN A 76 -7.61 -10.77 11.09
N VAL A 77 -8.51 -11.31 11.89
CA VAL A 77 -8.65 -10.99 13.31
C VAL A 77 -8.53 -12.30 14.09
N ALA A 78 -7.42 -12.50 14.76
CA ALA A 78 -7.13 -13.70 15.56
C ALA A 78 -7.36 -15.02 14.77
N GLY A 79 -6.93 -15.08 13.52
CA GLY A 79 -7.05 -16.26 12.66
C GLY A 79 -8.39 -16.36 11.91
N GLN A 80 -9.32 -15.45 12.14
CA GLN A 80 -10.59 -15.39 11.39
C GLN A 80 -10.60 -14.19 10.44
N GLN A 81 -11.05 -14.40 9.22
CA GLN A 81 -11.16 -13.33 8.23
C GLN A 81 -12.44 -12.53 8.44
N ALA A 82 -12.29 -11.28 8.90
CA ALA A 82 -13.35 -10.30 8.92
C ALA A 82 -13.44 -9.61 7.56
N ARG A 83 -14.65 -9.45 7.02
CA ARG A 83 -14.90 -8.85 5.70
C ARG A 83 -15.81 -7.65 5.81
N LYS A 84 -15.44 -6.58 5.12
CA LYS A 84 -16.28 -5.41 4.86
C LYS A 84 -16.53 -5.33 3.36
N ALA A 85 -17.74 -5.66 2.95
CA ALA A 85 -18.10 -5.74 1.52
C ALA A 85 -18.26 -4.35 0.85
N ASP A 86 -18.42 -3.28 1.64
CA ASP A 86 -18.68 -1.93 1.15
C ASP A 86 -17.60 -0.96 1.63
N ALA A 87 -16.46 -0.99 0.95
CA ALA A 87 -15.31 -0.13 1.23
C ALA A 87 -14.69 0.46 -0.07
N PRO A 88 -15.51 0.92 -1.05
CA PRO A 88 -15.01 1.25 -2.38
C PRO A 88 -13.99 2.40 -2.36
N ALA A 89 -14.23 3.46 -1.58
CA ALA A 89 -13.31 4.60 -1.52
C ALA A 89 -11.96 4.22 -0.90
N LEU A 90 -11.93 3.36 0.13
CA LEU A 90 -10.68 2.91 0.72
C LEU A 90 -9.90 2.01 -0.23
N VAL A 91 -10.56 1.06 -0.88
CA VAL A 91 -9.93 0.18 -1.88
C VAL A 91 -9.38 1.01 -3.03
N GLN A 92 -10.13 1.99 -3.52
CA GLN A 92 -9.69 2.90 -4.57
C GLN A 92 -8.49 3.75 -4.13
N ALA A 93 -8.49 4.27 -2.89
CA ALA A 93 -7.38 5.05 -2.36
C ALA A 93 -6.08 4.21 -2.31
N ILE A 94 -6.16 2.97 -1.83
CA ILE A 94 -5.00 2.06 -1.77
C ILE A 94 -4.47 1.76 -3.18
N ASN A 95 -5.36 1.44 -4.13
CA ASN A 95 -4.96 1.20 -5.51
C ASN A 95 -4.38 2.44 -6.20
N ASN A 96 -4.91 3.64 -5.88
CA ASN A 96 -4.38 4.89 -6.41
C ASN A 96 -2.99 5.22 -5.86
N ILE A 97 -2.65 4.82 -4.63
CA ILE A 97 -1.28 5.00 -4.09
C ILE A 97 -0.27 4.22 -4.92
N ASP A 98 -0.54 2.96 -5.25
CA ASP A 98 0.36 2.16 -6.09
C ASP A 98 0.58 2.83 -7.46
N ARG A 99 -0.52 3.23 -8.11
CA ARG A 99 -0.45 3.96 -9.39
C ARG A 99 0.35 5.26 -9.26
N ALA A 100 0.08 6.05 -8.21
CA ALA A 100 0.76 7.32 -7.99
C ALA A 100 2.27 7.16 -7.75
N GLN A 101 2.69 6.10 -7.07
CA GLN A 101 4.10 5.79 -6.88
C GLN A 101 4.80 5.47 -8.20
N ARG A 102 4.17 4.68 -9.06
CA ARG A 102 4.67 4.33 -10.40
C ARG A 102 4.81 5.57 -11.29
N GLU A 103 3.73 6.36 -11.38
CA GLU A 103 3.72 7.62 -12.14
C GLU A 103 4.77 8.61 -11.62
N ALA A 104 4.97 8.70 -10.30
CA ALA A 104 5.99 9.55 -9.71
C ALA A 104 7.41 9.07 -10.04
N ALA A 105 7.66 7.76 -10.04
CA ALA A 105 8.95 7.22 -10.46
C ALA A 105 9.26 7.61 -11.92
N GLU A 106 8.28 7.50 -12.81
CA GLU A 106 8.43 7.92 -14.21
C GLU A 106 8.72 9.43 -14.32
N GLN A 107 7.93 10.29 -13.66
CA GLN A 107 8.10 11.75 -13.68
C GLN A 107 9.48 12.19 -13.15
N LEU A 108 9.98 11.51 -12.13
CA LEU A 108 11.27 11.82 -11.49
C LEU A 108 12.44 11.07 -12.12
N LYS A 109 12.19 10.23 -13.13
CA LYS A 109 13.18 9.37 -13.81
C LYS A 109 13.94 8.48 -12.81
N LEU A 110 13.16 7.77 -11.98
CA LEU A 110 13.65 6.81 -11.00
C LEU A 110 13.35 5.39 -11.47
N GLY A 111 14.06 4.41 -10.90
CA GLY A 111 13.65 3.02 -10.98
C GLY A 111 12.35 2.78 -10.22
N PHE A 112 11.63 1.71 -10.58
CA PHE A 112 10.45 1.27 -9.84
C PHE A 112 10.46 -0.24 -9.68
N ILE A 113 10.29 -0.73 -8.45
CA ILE A 113 10.12 -2.15 -8.15
C ILE A 113 8.64 -2.41 -7.89
N ASP A 114 8.02 -3.20 -8.76
CA ASP A 114 6.59 -3.51 -8.73
C ASP A 114 6.29 -4.69 -7.80
N LEU A 115 6.17 -4.42 -6.53
CA LEU A 115 5.81 -5.44 -5.54
C LEU A 115 4.33 -5.85 -5.64
N LYS A 116 3.45 -4.98 -6.12
CA LYS A 116 2.03 -5.30 -6.26
C LYS A 116 1.81 -6.42 -7.29
N THR A 117 2.45 -6.34 -8.44
CA THR A 117 2.40 -7.41 -9.44
C THR A 117 3.06 -8.69 -8.91
N ALA A 118 4.17 -8.58 -8.19
CA ALA A 118 4.86 -9.74 -7.62
C ALA A 118 4.06 -10.46 -6.52
N SER A 119 3.16 -9.75 -5.84
CA SER A 119 2.28 -10.28 -4.79
C SER A 119 0.83 -10.48 -5.24
N ALA A 120 0.58 -10.51 -6.55
CA ALA A 120 -0.77 -10.64 -7.09
C ALA A 120 -1.45 -11.92 -6.59
N GLY A 121 -2.68 -11.79 -6.10
CA GLY A 121 -3.44 -12.90 -5.53
C GLY A 121 -3.23 -13.13 -4.03
N HIS A 122 -2.37 -12.34 -3.37
CA HIS A 122 -2.08 -12.44 -1.94
C HIS A 122 -2.60 -11.23 -1.14
N SER A 123 -3.66 -10.58 -1.63
CA SER A 123 -4.33 -9.49 -0.93
C SER A 123 -4.92 -9.92 0.41
N SER A 124 -5.32 -8.96 1.22
CA SER A 124 -5.94 -9.21 2.54
C SER A 124 -7.18 -10.10 2.49
N CYS A 125 -7.86 -10.21 1.33
CA CYS A 125 -9.04 -11.04 1.12
C CYS A 125 -8.72 -12.44 0.56
N SER A 126 -7.47 -12.74 0.24
CA SER A 126 -7.06 -14.04 -0.29
C SER A 126 -7.06 -15.13 0.77
N ALA A 127 -6.97 -16.38 0.34
CA ALA A 127 -6.81 -17.52 1.25
C ALA A 127 -5.43 -17.54 1.92
N ASP A 128 -4.41 -16.97 1.25
CA ASP A 128 -3.05 -16.82 1.75
C ASP A 128 -2.63 -15.35 1.66
N PRO A 129 -3.07 -14.51 2.61
CA PRO A 129 -2.75 -13.08 2.58
C PRO A 129 -1.31 -12.84 3.01
N TRP A 130 -0.60 -12.00 2.25
CA TRP A 130 0.75 -11.54 2.60
C TRP A 130 0.74 -10.28 3.48
N VAL A 131 -0.43 -9.90 3.96
CA VAL A 131 -0.66 -8.75 4.84
C VAL A 131 -1.04 -9.24 6.23
N ASN A 132 -0.39 -8.73 7.26
CA ASN A 132 -0.69 -9.07 8.65
C ASN A 132 -2.05 -8.54 9.09
N GLY A 133 -2.82 -9.37 9.78
CA GLY A 133 -4.09 -9.02 10.41
C GLY A 133 -3.95 -8.53 11.85
N VAL A 134 -5.08 -8.32 12.50
CA VAL A 134 -5.16 -7.96 13.92
C VAL A 134 -4.99 -9.22 14.77
N GLY A 135 -4.02 -9.21 15.65
CA GLY A 135 -3.71 -10.39 16.49
C GLY A 135 -3.23 -11.60 15.68
N ASP A 136 -2.72 -11.37 14.48
CA ASP A 136 -2.13 -12.42 13.66
C ASP A 136 -0.85 -12.94 14.33
N ALA A 137 -0.80 -14.23 14.59
CA ALA A 137 0.37 -14.88 15.19
C ALA A 137 1.61 -14.81 14.28
N ARG A 138 1.42 -14.54 12.97
CA ARG A 138 2.49 -14.33 12.01
C ARG A 138 3.07 -12.92 12.07
N ALA A 139 2.38 -11.97 12.72
CA ALA A 139 2.89 -10.63 12.91
C ALA A 139 4.05 -10.68 13.90
N THR A 140 5.24 -10.27 13.45
CA THR A 140 6.40 -10.09 14.32
C THR A 140 6.34 -8.73 15.02
N MET A 141 7.26 -8.47 15.95
CA MET A 141 7.37 -7.15 16.59
C MET A 141 7.58 -6.00 15.58
N MET A 142 8.08 -6.29 14.38
CA MET A 142 8.30 -5.33 13.30
C MET A 142 7.10 -5.22 12.36
N GLY A 143 6.28 -6.26 12.27
CA GLY A 143 5.12 -6.33 11.40
C GLY A 143 3.84 -5.90 12.13
N GLY A 144 3.44 -4.65 11.97
CA GLY A 144 2.13 -4.18 12.45
C GLY A 144 0.97 -4.72 11.61
N VAL A 145 -0.25 -4.46 12.07
CA VAL A 145 -1.47 -4.69 11.28
C VAL A 145 -1.37 -3.90 9.96
N TRP A 146 -1.72 -4.53 8.86
CA TRP A 146 -1.61 -3.97 7.50
C TRP A 146 -0.17 -3.76 6.99
N HIS A 147 0.81 -4.31 7.68
CA HIS A 147 2.17 -4.44 7.16
C HIS A 147 2.38 -5.78 6.47
N PRO A 148 3.42 -5.93 5.65
CA PRO A 148 3.79 -7.20 5.07
C PRO A 148 3.94 -8.29 6.14
N SER A 149 3.56 -9.52 5.80
CA SER A 149 3.93 -10.68 6.61
C SER A 149 5.43 -10.96 6.50
N VAL A 150 5.99 -11.73 7.41
CA VAL A 150 7.42 -12.16 7.34
C VAL A 150 7.73 -12.81 6.00
N HIS A 151 6.84 -13.67 5.52
CA HIS A 151 6.99 -14.31 4.21
C HIS A 151 7.01 -13.29 3.05
N ALA A 152 6.13 -12.29 3.09
CA ALA A 152 6.11 -11.22 2.10
C ALA A 152 7.39 -10.35 2.15
N GLU A 153 7.94 -10.12 3.34
CA GLU A 153 9.21 -9.39 3.51
C GLU A 153 10.40 -10.15 2.95
N GLU A 154 10.46 -11.48 3.15
CA GLU A 154 11.49 -12.34 2.58
C GLU A 154 11.47 -12.29 1.05
N ILE A 155 10.28 -12.48 0.44
CA ILE A 155 10.13 -12.38 -1.02
C ILE A 155 10.47 -10.97 -1.53
N THR A 156 10.05 -9.94 -0.81
CA THR A 156 10.41 -8.55 -1.14
C THR A 156 11.93 -8.34 -1.13
N GLY A 157 12.61 -8.89 -0.13
CA GLY A 157 14.05 -8.84 -0.02
C GLY A 157 14.74 -9.50 -1.22
N ASP A 158 14.25 -10.66 -1.65
CA ASP A 158 14.77 -11.39 -2.82
C ASP A 158 14.57 -10.60 -4.11
N ILE A 159 13.39 -10.00 -4.31
CA ILE A 159 13.09 -9.17 -5.48
C ILE A 159 14.02 -7.95 -5.53
N ILE A 160 14.19 -7.25 -4.41
CA ILE A 160 15.10 -6.09 -4.32
C ILE A 160 16.55 -6.52 -4.61
N ALA A 161 16.98 -7.63 -4.02
CA ALA A 161 18.33 -8.16 -4.25
C ALA A 161 18.58 -8.56 -5.71
N GLN A 162 17.59 -9.10 -6.40
CA GLN A 162 17.67 -9.40 -7.83
C GLN A 162 17.74 -8.12 -8.67
N TYR A 163 16.92 -7.13 -8.35
CA TYR A 163 16.88 -5.84 -9.05
C TYR A 163 18.22 -5.07 -8.95
N VAL A 164 18.83 -5.06 -7.77
CA VAL A 164 20.11 -4.35 -7.54
C VAL A 164 21.29 -5.01 -8.27
N ARG A 165 21.20 -6.30 -8.60
CA ARG A 165 22.26 -7.03 -9.32
C ARG A 165 22.23 -6.82 -10.84
N GLN A 166 21.20 -6.18 -11.38
CA GLN A 166 21.06 -5.83 -12.80
C GLN A 166 21.70 -4.47 -13.11
#